data_367d5dee482ea7e927555ccc22089d73
#
_entry.id   367d5dee482ea7e927555ccc22089d73
#
_cell.length_a   1.000
_cell.length_b   1.000
_cell.length_c   1.000
_cell.angle_alpha   90.00
_cell.angle_beta   90.00
_cell.angle_gamma   90.00
#
_symmetry.space_group_name_H-M   'P 1'
#
loop_
_entity.id
_entity.type
_entity.pdbx_description
1 polymer ?
#
loop_
_entity_poly.entity_id
_entity_poly.type
_entity_poly.pdbx_seq_one_letter_code
_entity_poly.pdbx_strand_id
1 'polypeptide(L)'
;MSKYSSSHIWKIIPSISTKIQQKVDTIQWQICCEKEESVFHKKKMLTQKSSDPVYTISTAARLLGISIPTLRMYENEGLIIPFKKSSSHRLYSDLDLERIKCLRSAINDNRMGIESIRRMLALIPCWAMMGCSERDRKKCEAFSSYEKPCWMHNHKNNICSDRDCRECGVYNSFSDCSSLKEKLKELIPPLK
;
A
#
# COMPACT_ATOMS: atom_id res chain seq x y z
N MET A 1 -5.49 41.58 39.42
CA MET A 1 -5.83 41.02 40.74
C MET A 1 -7.27 40.52 40.70
N SER A 2 -7.52 39.26 40.67
CA SER A 2 -8.49 38.50 41.43
C SER A 2 -8.47 37.04 40.96
N LYS A 3 -8.03 36.17 41.84
CA LYS A 3 -8.01 34.72 41.73
C LYS A 3 -9.42 34.19 41.93
N TYR A 4 -9.97 33.42 40.99
CA TYR A 4 -11.11 32.55 41.25
C TYR A 4 -10.63 31.12 41.37
N SER A 5 -10.59 30.64 42.62
CA SER A 5 -10.31 29.27 43.01
C SER A 5 -11.54 28.41 42.78
N SER A 6 -11.41 27.41 41.90
CA SER A 6 -12.48 26.48 41.46
C SER A 6 -12.48 25.21 42.33
N SER A 7 -12.68 25.33 43.65
CA SER A 7 -12.59 24.17 44.56
C SER A 7 -13.83 23.89 45.45
N HIS A 8 -15.02 24.35 45.09
CA HIS A 8 -16.19 24.16 45.95
C HIS A 8 -17.51 23.68 45.32
N ILE A 9 -17.50 22.98 44.19
CA ILE A 9 -18.77 22.49 43.58
C ILE A 9 -19.00 20.98 43.75
N TRP A 10 -18.10 20.21 44.35
CA TRP A 10 -18.20 18.73 44.39
C TRP A 10 -18.72 18.16 45.74
N LYS A 11 -19.45 18.90 46.53
CA LYS A 11 -19.90 18.42 47.86
C LYS A 11 -21.41 18.26 48.07
N ILE A 12 -22.26 18.28 47.05
CA ILE A 12 -23.70 18.04 47.24
C ILE A 12 -24.24 17.16 46.10
N ILE A 13 -23.94 15.86 46.10
CA ILE A 13 -24.78 14.83 45.49
C ILE A 13 -24.62 13.56 46.34
N PRO A 14 -25.64 13.18 47.15
CA PRO A 14 -25.56 11.95 47.88
C PRO A 14 -25.91 10.75 47.04
N SER A 15 -25.00 9.75 47.04
CA SER A 15 -25.29 8.33 46.90
C SER A 15 -26.28 7.89 45.80
N ILE A 16 -25.86 7.95 44.56
CA ILE A 16 -26.42 7.08 43.53
C ILE A 16 -25.68 5.75 43.68
N SER A 17 -26.45 4.69 43.97
CA SER A 17 -25.94 3.36 44.23
C SER A 17 -24.89 2.95 43.22
N THR A 18 -23.72 2.51 43.68
CA THR A 18 -22.58 2.02 42.88
C THR A 18 -22.94 1.03 41.79
N LYS A 19 -24.05 0.28 41.92
CA LYS A 19 -24.58 -0.63 40.95
C LYS A 19 -25.24 0.04 39.75
N ILE A 20 -25.81 1.23 39.90
CA ILE A 20 -26.42 2.01 38.80
C ILE A 20 -25.29 2.66 37.99
N GLN A 21 -24.28 3.21 38.67
CA GLN A 21 -23.12 3.83 38.03
C GLN A 21 -22.33 2.80 37.18
N GLN A 22 -22.08 1.60 37.73
CA GLN A 22 -21.43 0.51 36.98
C GLN A 22 -22.24 0.07 35.77
N LYS A 23 -23.58 0.03 35.85
CA LYS A 23 -24.43 -0.30 34.69
C LYS A 23 -24.41 0.80 33.62
N VAL A 24 -24.42 2.05 34.01
CA VAL A 24 -24.35 3.19 33.05
C VAL A 24 -22.98 3.21 32.37
N ASP A 25 -21.90 3.00 33.08
CA ASP A 25 -20.55 2.94 32.50
C ASP A 25 -20.38 1.78 31.57
N THR A 26 -20.97 0.60 31.90
CA THR A 26 -20.93 -0.59 30.99
C THR A 26 -21.74 -0.39 29.72
N ILE A 27 -22.95 0.23 29.83
CA ILE A 27 -23.79 0.53 28.67
C ILE A 27 -23.14 1.62 27.79
N GLN A 28 -22.56 2.63 28.40
CA GLN A 28 -21.83 3.69 27.69
C GLN A 28 -20.61 3.13 26.96
N TRP A 29 -19.90 2.16 27.55
CA TRP A 29 -18.77 1.48 26.94
C TRP A 29 -19.19 0.60 25.75
N GLN A 30 -20.27 -0.18 25.90
CA GLN A 30 -20.83 -1.00 24.82
C GLN A 30 -21.30 -0.17 23.63
N ILE A 31 -22.03 0.92 23.87
CA ILE A 31 -22.51 1.83 22.81
C ILE A 31 -21.33 2.52 22.09
N CYS A 32 -20.26 2.84 22.80
CA CYS A 32 -19.06 3.43 22.20
C CYS A 32 -18.31 2.41 21.32
N CYS A 33 -18.09 1.19 21.82
CA CYS A 33 -17.41 0.13 21.06
C CYS A 33 -18.20 -0.33 19.83
N GLU A 34 -19.53 -0.52 19.96
CA GLU A 34 -20.37 -0.92 18.81
C GLU A 34 -20.43 0.16 17.72
N LYS A 35 -20.41 1.45 18.09
CA LYS A 35 -20.33 2.55 17.11
C LYS A 35 -18.98 2.64 16.44
N GLU A 36 -17.89 2.45 17.18
CA GLU A 36 -16.54 2.49 16.60
C GLU A 36 -16.26 1.29 15.70
N GLU A 37 -16.67 0.08 16.07
CA GLU A 37 -16.53 -1.10 15.21
C GLU A 37 -17.38 -1.00 13.94
N SER A 38 -18.61 -0.50 14.04
CA SER A 38 -19.48 -0.36 12.85
C SER A 38 -18.97 0.72 11.90
N VAL A 39 -18.44 1.84 12.41
CA VAL A 39 -17.83 2.91 11.62
C VAL A 39 -16.50 2.47 11.04
N PHE A 40 -15.69 1.72 11.81
CA PHE A 40 -14.41 1.19 11.34
C PHE A 40 -14.59 0.12 10.27
N HIS A 41 -15.56 -0.80 10.42
CA HIS A 41 -15.92 -1.81 9.41
C HIS A 41 -16.49 -1.15 8.14
N LYS A 42 -17.40 -0.18 8.28
CA LYS A 42 -17.98 0.56 7.17
C LYS A 42 -16.95 1.43 6.44
N LYS A 43 -16.01 2.03 7.19
CA LYS A 43 -14.88 2.78 6.63
C LYS A 43 -13.87 1.86 5.95
N LYS A 44 -13.66 0.64 6.48
CA LYS A 44 -12.78 -0.38 5.87
C LYS A 44 -13.41 -0.96 4.58
N MET A 45 -14.73 -1.18 4.52
CA MET A 45 -15.41 -1.61 3.30
C MET A 45 -15.45 -0.51 2.21
N LEU A 46 -15.51 0.77 2.61
CA LEU A 46 -15.50 1.91 1.66
C LEU A 46 -14.10 2.26 1.15
N THR A 47 -13.03 1.68 1.72
CA THR A 47 -11.63 1.99 1.36
C THR A 47 -10.86 0.81 0.77
N GLN A 48 -11.50 -0.34 0.55
CA GLN A 48 -10.84 -1.45 -0.12
C GLN A 48 -10.76 -1.14 -1.61
N LYS A 49 -9.60 -0.63 -2.02
CA LYS A 49 -9.32 -0.28 -3.40
C LYS A 49 -9.32 -1.53 -4.25
N SER A 50 -10.05 -1.48 -5.37
CA SER A 50 -10.16 -2.62 -6.28
C SER A 50 -8.87 -2.83 -7.06
N SER A 51 -8.50 -4.11 -7.24
CA SER A 51 -7.48 -4.53 -8.20
C SER A 51 -8.01 -4.61 -9.64
N ASP A 52 -9.34 -4.51 -9.82
CA ASP A 52 -9.98 -4.62 -11.13
C ASP A 52 -9.59 -3.47 -12.05
N PRO A 53 -9.10 -3.74 -13.27
CA PRO A 53 -8.66 -2.71 -14.20
C PRO A 53 -9.85 -2.11 -14.95
N VAL A 54 -10.36 -0.99 -14.45
CA VAL A 54 -11.58 -0.33 -14.98
C VAL A 54 -11.31 1.01 -15.67
N TYR A 55 -10.19 1.68 -15.40
CA TYR A 55 -9.89 3.00 -15.91
C TYR A 55 -9.09 2.96 -17.20
N THR A 56 -9.59 3.64 -18.24
CA THR A 56 -8.79 3.88 -19.46
C THR A 56 -7.60 4.79 -19.15
N ILE A 57 -6.58 4.81 -20.02
CA ILE A 57 -5.41 5.68 -19.85
C ILE A 57 -5.80 7.16 -19.72
N SER A 58 -6.81 7.62 -20.50
CA SER A 58 -7.28 9.00 -20.44
C SER A 58 -7.97 9.31 -19.11
N THR A 59 -8.79 8.38 -18.61
CA THR A 59 -9.46 8.51 -17.31
C THR A 59 -8.45 8.48 -16.18
N ALA A 60 -7.51 7.53 -16.18
CA ALA A 60 -6.43 7.44 -15.20
C ALA A 60 -5.57 8.71 -15.15
N ALA A 61 -5.14 9.21 -16.31
CA ALA A 61 -4.35 10.44 -16.41
C ALA A 61 -5.11 11.66 -15.82
N ARG A 62 -6.41 11.77 -16.12
CA ARG A 62 -7.26 12.84 -15.58
C ARG A 62 -7.43 12.73 -14.06
N LEU A 63 -7.70 11.55 -13.53
CA LEU A 63 -7.84 11.30 -12.07
C LEU A 63 -6.54 11.60 -11.31
N LEU A 64 -5.40 11.37 -11.95
CA LEU A 64 -4.07 11.60 -11.38
C LEU A 64 -3.56 13.03 -11.59
N GLY A 65 -4.24 13.85 -12.41
CA GLY A 65 -3.78 15.19 -12.76
C GLY A 65 -2.44 15.18 -13.51
N ILE A 66 -2.22 14.19 -14.41
CA ILE A 66 -1.00 14.07 -15.22
C ILE A 66 -1.34 13.94 -16.71
N SER A 67 -0.34 14.15 -17.56
CA SER A 67 -0.49 13.91 -18.99
C SER A 67 -0.45 12.42 -19.35
N ILE A 68 -1.11 12.03 -20.44
CA ILE A 68 -1.01 10.66 -20.98
C ILE A 68 0.44 10.28 -21.31
N PRO A 69 1.27 11.16 -21.92
CA PRO A 69 2.69 10.87 -22.12
C PRO A 69 3.44 10.59 -20.82
N THR A 70 3.16 11.31 -19.74
CA THR A 70 3.77 11.05 -18.42
C THR A 70 3.40 9.65 -17.91
N LEU A 71 2.15 9.24 -18.03
CA LEU A 71 1.71 7.92 -17.61
C LEU A 71 2.37 6.81 -18.44
N ARG A 72 2.50 7.01 -19.76
CA ARG A 72 3.24 6.08 -20.64
C ARG A 72 4.74 6.00 -20.30
N MET A 73 5.32 7.11 -19.91
CA MET A 73 6.72 7.13 -19.47
C MET A 73 6.88 6.27 -18.20
N TYR A 74 5.98 6.33 -17.21
CA TYR A 74 6.02 5.46 -16.04
C TYR A 74 5.88 3.97 -16.39
N GLU A 75 5.05 3.64 -17.40
CA GLU A 75 4.97 2.26 -17.93
C GLU A 75 6.29 1.81 -18.55
N ASN A 76 6.87 2.63 -19.41
CA ASN A 76 8.12 2.32 -20.13
C ASN A 76 9.31 2.15 -19.17
N GLU A 77 9.33 2.93 -18.09
CA GLU A 77 10.32 2.83 -17.03
C GLU A 77 10.06 1.65 -16.07
N GLY A 78 8.99 0.88 -16.29
CA GLY A 78 8.63 -0.28 -15.48
C GLY A 78 8.16 0.08 -14.07
N LEU A 79 7.78 1.33 -13.82
CA LEU A 79 7.26 1.76 -12.53
C LEU A 79 5.83 1.26 -12.29
N ILE A 80 5.11 0.97 -13.38
CA ILE A 80 3.76 0.43 -13.37
C ILE A 80 3.53 -0.53 -14.53
N ILE A 81 2.72 -1.57 -14.29
CA ILE A 81 2.28 -2.54 -15.30
C ILE A 81 0.78 -2.33 -15.53
N PRO A 82 0.34 -1.72 -16.64
CA PRO A 82 -1.09 -1.62 -16.96
C PRO A 82 -1.65 -3.00 -17.37
N PHE A 83 -2.90 -3.22 -17.09
CA PHE A 83 -3.61 -4.34 -17.69
C PHE A 83 -3.82 -4.07 -19.18
N LYS A 84 -3.54 -5.05 -20.01
CA LYS A 84 -3.74 -4.97 -21.47
C LYS A 84 -4.83 -5.96 -21.89
N LYS A 85 -5.93 -5.43 -22.44
CA LYS A 85 -6.93 -6.27 -23.11
C LYS A 85 -6.35 -6.87 -24.39
N SER A 86 -7.02 -7.88 -24.94
CA SER A 86 -6.71 -8.47 -26.25
C SER A 86 -6.65 -7.42 -27.38
N SER A 87 -7.41 -6.32 -27.25
CA SER A 87 -7.39 -5.15 -28.14
C SER A 87 -6.23 -4.18 -27.90
N SER A 88 -5.23 -4.55 -27.09
CA SER A 88 -4.10 -3.70 -26.68
C SER A 88 -4.45 -2.43 -25.92
N HIS A 89 -5.72 -2.22 -25.55
CA HIS A 89 -6.13 -1.10 -24.72
C HIS A 89 -5.62 -1.28 -23.28
N ARG A 90 -4.99 -0.23 -22.78
CA ARG A 90 -4.49 -0.15 -21.40
C ARG A 90 -5.61 0.18 -20.45
N LEU A 91 -5.70 -0.60 -19.37
CA LEU A 91 -6.59 -0.32 -18.25
C LEU A 91 -5.81 -0.28 -16.94
N TYR A 92 -6.32 0.48 -16.00
CA TYR A 92 -5.73 0.71 -14.67
C TYR A 92 -6.78 0.44 -13.61
N SER A 93 -6.35 -0.05 -12.46
CA SER A 93 -7.15 -0.27 -11.26
C SER A 93 -6.98 0.87 -10.25
N ASP A 94 -7.78 0.88 -9.17
CA ASP A 94 -7.57 1.80 -8.06
C ASP A 94 -6.19 1.63 -7.43
N LEU A 95 -5.71 0.39 -7.29
CA LEU A 95 -4.37 0.10 -6.78
C LEU A 95 -3.27 0.67 -7.68
N ASP A 96 -3.47 0.65 -9.00
CA ASP A 96 -2.52 1.27 -9.93
C ASP A 96 -2.49 2.80 -9.74
N LEU A 97 -3.65 3.44 -9.56
CA LEU A 97 -3.72 4.88 -9.31
C LEU A 97 -3.00 5.25 -8.00
N GLU A 98 -3.16 4.46 -6.94
CA GLU A 98 -2.46 4.71 -5.67
C GLU A 98 -0.96 4.54 -5.81
N ARG A 99 -0.50 3.50 -6.50
CA ARG A 99 0.91 3.31 -6.81
C ARG A 99 1.50 4.52 -7.55
N ILE A 100 0.77 5.04 -8.54
CA ILE A 100 1.22 6.22 -9.29
C ILE A 100 1.24 7.46 -8.39
N LYS A 101 0.27 7.65 -7.50
CA LYS A 101 0.28 8.74 -6.52
C LYS A 101 1.51 8.66 -5.62
N CYS A 102 1.84 7.46 -5.12
CA CYS A 102 3.04 7.20 -4.33
C CYS A 102 4.33 7.55 -5.11
N LEU A 103 4.46 7.08 -6.34
CA LEU A 103 5.60 7.40 -7.21
C LEU A 103 5.75 8.91 -7.42
N ARG A 104 4.63 9.61 -7.62
CA ARG A 104 4.64 11.06 -7.79
C ARG A 104 5.04 11.82 -6.54
N SER A 105 4.62 11.38 -5.37
CA SER A 105 5.09 11.95 -4.10
C SER A 105 6.61 11.74 -3.96
N ALA A 106 7.12 10.55 -4.28
CA ALA A 106 8.57 10.31 -4.27
C ALA A 106 9.33 11.25 -5.24
N ILE A 107 8.78 11.49 -6.43
CA ILE A 107 9.40 12.35 -7.45
C ILE A 107 9.30 13.84 -7.06
N ASN A 108 8.11 14.31 -6.68
CA ASN A 108 7.82 15.74 -6.52
C ASN A 108 8.22 16.26 -5.13
N ASP A 109 7.86 15.49 -4.08
CA ASP A 109 8.03 15.92 -2.68
C ASP A 109 9.43 15.55 -2.17
N ASN A 110 9.90 14.33 -2.50
CA ASN A 110 11.21 13.83 -2.07
C ASN A 110 12.31 14.03 -3.13
N ARG A 111 11.99 14.62 -4.28
CA ARG A 111 12.92 14.90 -5.39
C ARG A 111 13.71 13.69 -5.87
N MET A 112 13.11 12.50 -5.82
CA MET A 112 13.73 11.27 -6.30
C MET A 112 13.66 11.21 -7.84
N GLY A 113 14.79 10.94 -8.48
CA GLY A 113 14.83 10.66 -9.92
C GLY A 113 14.16 9.31 -10.24
N ILE A 114 13.55 9.20 -11.42
CA ILE A 114 12.90 7.97 -11.89
C ILE A 114 13.87 6.78 -11.88
N GLU A 115 15.10 6.99 -12.31
CA GLU A 115 16.18 5.99 -12.26
C GLU A 115 16.45 5.49 -10.83
N SER A 116 16.47 6.40 -9.85
CA SER A 116 16.67 6.04 -8.44
C SER A 116 15.53 5.18 -7.91
N ILE A 117 14.28 5.52 -8.27
CA ILE A 117 13.10 4.74 -7.90
C ILE A 117 13.17 3.35 -8.55
N ARG A 118 13.52 3.28 -9.84
CA ARG A 118 13.65 2.02 -10.58
C ARG A 118 14.69 1.10 -9.95
N ARG A 119 15.86 1.63 -9.58
CA ARG A 119 16.91 0.87 -8.86
C ARG A 119 16.47 0.45 -7.47
N MET A 120 15.76 1.31 -6.73
CA MET A 120 15.21 0.94 -5.44
C MET A 120 14.23 -0.23 -5.55
N LEU A 121 13.37 -0.24 -6.57
CA LEU A 121 12.46 -1.36 -6.84
C LEU A 121 13.21 -2.62 -7.29
N ALA A 122 14.37 -2.50 -7.92
CA ALA A 122 15.21 -3.64 -8.27
C ALA A 122 15.82 -4.36 -7.06
N LEU A 123 15.98 -3.67 -5.93
CA LEU A 123 16.50 -4.24 -4.68
C LEU A 123 15.47 -5.07 -3.90
N ILE A 124 14.22 -5.13 -4.35
CA ILE A 124 13.19 -5.95 -3.71
C ILE A 124 13.61 -7.43 -3.78
N PRO A 125 13.69 -8.13 -2.63
CA PRO A 125 14.16 -9.50 -2.57
C PRO A 125 13.10 -10.50 -3.09
N CYS A 126 12.76 -10.40 -4.38
CA CYS A 126 11.74 -11.22 -5.02
C CYS A 126 12.03 -12.73 -4.86
N TRP A 127 13.29 -13.12 -4.81
CA TRP A 127 13.71 -14.51 -4.62
C TRP A 127 13.30 -15.09 -3.25
N ALA A 128 13.29 -14.26 -2.20
CA ALA A 128 12.84 -14.66 -0.87
C ALA A 128 11.31 -14.75 -0.82
N MET A 129 10.61 -13.79 -1.42
CA MET A 129 9.14 -13.76 -1.48
C MET A 129 8.56 -14.89 -2.32
N MET A 130 9.24 -15.29 -3.39
CA MET A 130 8.81 -16.34 -4.32
C MET A 130 9.33 -17.72 -3.95
N GLY A 131 10.21 -17.83 -2.95
CA GLY A 131 10.81 -19.11 -2.56
C GLY A 131 11.70 -19.73 -3.64
N CYS A 132 12.43 -18.90 -4.40
CA CYS A 132 13.28 -19.38 -5.50
C CYS A 132 14.39 -20.32 -5.01
N SER A 133 14.53 -21.46 -5.66
CA SER A 133 15.66 -22.36 -5.43
C SER A 133 16.99 -21.71 -5.86
N GLU A 134 18.11 -22.26 -5.39
CA GLU A 134 19.44 -21.81 -5.84
C GLU A 134 19.61 -21.96 -7.37
N ARG A 135 19.04 -23.02 -7.92
CA ARG A 135 19.04 -23.29 -9.38
C ARG A 135 18.28 -22.21 -10.14
N ASP A 136 17.11 -21.76 -9.62
CA ASP A 136 16.33 -20.69 -10.25
C ASP A 136 17.06 -19.37 -10.18
N ARG A 137 17.68 -19.05 -9.03
CA ARG A 137 18.46 -17.82 -8.84
C ARG A 137 19.63 -17.72 -9.81
N LYS A 138 20.41 -18.80 -10.00
CA LYS A 138 21.55 -18.84 -10.93
C LYS A 138 21.16 -18.56 -12.39
N LYS A 139 19.90 -18.79 -12.76
CA LYS A 139 19.37 -18.59 -14.11
C LYS A 139 18.54 -17.31 -14.26
N CYS A 140 18.37 -16.56 -13.21
CA CYS A 140 17.48 -15.40 -13.17
C CYS A 140 18.26 -14.10 -13.28
N GLU A 141 18.07 -13.36 -14.38
CA GLU A 141 18.68 -12.04 -14.56
C GLU A 141 18.27 -11.06 -13.46
N ALA A 142 16.99 -11.12 -13.00
CA ALA A 142 16.49 -10.26 -11.94
C ALA A 142 17.17 -10.52 -10.59
N PHE A 143 17.77 -11.69 -10.36
CA PHE A 143 18.49 -11.98 -9.14
C PHE A 143 19.85 -11.28 -9.07
N SER A 144 20.50 -11.11 -10.19
CA SER A 144 21.84 -10.51 -10.28
C SER A 144 21.83 -9.03 -10.68
N SER A 145 20.71 -8.54 -11.23
CA SER A 145 20.57 -7.17 -11.69
C SER A 145 20.03 -6.25 -10.58
N TYR A 146 20.56 -5.05 -10.49
CA TYR A 146 20.08 -3.96 -9.64
C TYR A 146 19.64 -2.74 -10.47
N GLU A 147 19.46 -2.90 -11.77
CA GLU A 147 19.09 -1.82 -12.69
C GLU A 147 17.59 -1.72 -12.90
N LYS A 148 16.91 -2.87 -12.91
CA LYS A 148 15.49 -2.99 -13.26
C LYS A 148 14.78 -3.90 -12.26
N PRO A 149 13.52 -3.59 -11.88
CA PRO A 149 12.73 -4.47 -11.04
C PRO A 149 12.46 -5.81 -11.74
N CYS A 150 12.19 -6.86 -10.97
CA CYS A 150 12.09 -8.22 -11.46
C CYS A 150 11.06 -8.38 -12.61
N TRP A 151 9.97 -7.64 -12.59
CA TRP A 151 8.94 -7.68 -13.64
C TRP A 151 9.33 -7.06 -14.98
N MET A 152 10.50 -6.46 -15.09
CA MET A 152 11.08 -5.96 -16.35
C MET A 152 12.07 -6.95 -16.98
N HIS A 153 12.34 -8.06 -16.32
CA HIS A 153 13.25 -9.10 -16.83
C HIS A 153 12.48 -10.26 -17.46
N ASN A 154 13.20 -11.01 -18.28
CA ASN A 154 12.67 -12.23 -18.89
C ASN A 154 12.81 -13.41 -17.93
N HIS A 155 11.71 -14.11 -17.66
CA HIS A 155 11.64 -15.21 -16.70
C HIS A 155 11.47 -16.59 -17.36
N LYS A 156 11.82 -16.77 -18.63
CA LYS A 156 11.54 -17.98 -19.41
C LYS A 156 12.04 -19.29 -18.82
N ASN A 157 13.01 -19.28 -17.92
CA ASN A 157 13.68 -20.48 -17.43
C ASN A 157 13.70 -20.61 -15.89
N ASN A 158 12.76 -20.01 -15.21
CA ASN A 158 12.68 -20.04 -13.76
C ASN A 158 11.23 -20.15 -13.25
N ILE A 159 11.02 -20.22 -11.95
CA ILE A 159 9.71 -20.38 -11.30
C ILE A 159 8.67 -19.30 -11.68
N CYS A 160 9.10 -18.18 -12.26
CA CYS A 160 8.21 -17.07 -12.65
C CYS A 160 7.80 -17.11 -14.13
N SER A 161 8.22 -18.13 -14.91
CA SER A 161 8.03 -18.17 -16.39
C SER A 161 6.57 -18.02 -16.83
N ASP A 162 5.66 -18.64 -16.10
CA ASP A 162 4.23 -18.71 -16.46
C ASP A 162 3.35 -17.78 -15.59
N ARG A 163 3.98 -16.86 -14.87
CA ARG A 163 3.26 -15.96 -13.95
C ARG A 163 2.97 -14.61 -14.57
N ASP A 164 1.76 -14.12 -14.36
CA ASP A 164 1.46 -12.71 -14.61
C ASP A 164 2.08 -11.86 -13.49
N CYS A 165 3.03 -11.00 -13.88
CA CYS A 165 3.69 -10.09 -12.94
C CYS A 165 2.71 -9.13 -12.26
N ARG A 166 1.59 -8.78 -12.91
CA ARG A 166 0.57 -7.91 -12.35
C ARG A 166 -0.16 -8.56 -11.18
N GLU A 167 -0.33 -9.88 -11.21
CA GLU A 167 -0.96 -10.66 -10.13
C GLU A 167 0.06 -11.15 -9.09
N CYS A 168 1.35 -10.92 -9.34
CA CYS A 168 2.43 -11.40 -8.49
C CYS A 168 2.45 -10.66 -7.15
N GLY A 169 2.61 -11.43 -6.05
CA GLY A 169 2.75 -10.87 -4.70
C GLY A 169 3.92 -9.89 -4.56
N VAL A 170 5.02 -10.08 -5.31
CA VAL A 170 6.16 -9.14 -5.33
C VAL A 170 5.73 -7.78 -5.86
N TYR A 171 5.07 -7.74 -7.02
CA TYR A 171 4.58 -6.50 -7.61
C TYR A 171 3.53 -5.82 -6.72
N ASN A 172 2.61 -6.59 -6.14
CA ASN A 172 1.50 -6.06 -5.34
C ASN A 172 1.90 -5.65 -3.91
N SER A 173 3.02 -6.17 -3.38
CA SER A 173 3.49 -5.81 -2.03
C SER A 173 3.99 -4.37 -1.90
N PHE A 174 4.21 -3.67 -3.01
CA PHE A 174 4.78 -2.32 -3.05
C PHE A 174 3.82 -1.33 -3.72
N SER A 175 2.54 -1.45 -3.41
CA SER A 175 1.50 -0.55 -3.90
C SER A 175 1.50 0.82 -3.22
N ASP A 176 2.08 0.93 -2.03
CA ASP A 176 2.22 2.19 -1.28
C ASP A 176 3.68 2.46 -0.88
N CYS A 177 3.98 3.73 -0.59
CA CYS A 177 5.35 4.18 -0.27
C CYS A 177 5.84 3.75 1.10
N SER A 178 4.96 3.38 2.01
CA SER A 178 5.30 3.04 3.41
C SER A 178 5.70 1.58 3.57
N SER A 179 5.21 0.71 2.68
CA SER A 179 5.28 -0.74 2.84
C SER A 179 6.65 -1.36 2.55
N LEU A 180 7.53 -0.68 1.80
CA LEU A 180 8.83 -1.26 1.43
C LEU A 180 9.71 -1.60 2.65
N LYS A 181 9.83 -0.68 3.60
CA LYS A 181 10.69 -0.89 4.78
C LYS A 181 10.14 -1.96 5.71
N GLU A 182 8.83 -1.98 5.90
CA GLU A 182 8.13 -2.99 6.70
C GLU A 182 8.28 -4.37 6.07
N LYS A 183 8.10 -4.49 4.76
CA LYS A 183 8.31 -5.75 4.03
C LYS A 183 9.76 -6.24 4.09
N LEU A 184 10.73 -5.35 3.98
CA LEU A 184 12.14 -5.72 4.14
C LEU A 184 12.43 -6.23 5.55
N LYS A 185 11.84 -5.63 6.60
CA LYS A 185 11.98 -6.11 7.98
C LYS A 185 11.38 -7.51 8.19
N GLU A 186 10.22 -7.79 7.56
CA GLU A 186 9.59 -9.12 7.60
C GLU A 186 10.45 -10.20 6.95
N LEU A 187 11.19 -9.85 5.89
CA LEU A 187 11.99 -10.78 5.10
C LEU A 187 13.42 -10.98 5.64
N ILE A 188 13.90 -10.05 6.45
CA ILE A 188 15.23 -10.14 7.08
C ILE A 188 15.03 -10.73 8.49
N PRO A 189 15.53 -11.94 8.77
CA PRO A 189 15.44 -12.49 10.12
C PRO A 189 16.20 -11.59 11.11
N PRO A 190 15.74 -11.48 12.37
CA PRO A 190 16.45 -10.73 13.38
C PRO A 190 17.88 -11.25 13.52
N LEU A 191 18.83 -10.34 13.53
CA LEU A 191 20.23 -10.68 13.81
C LEU A 191 20.30 -11.34 15.20
N LYS A 192 20.80 -12.58 15.25
CA LYS A 192 21.03 -13.29 16.51
C LYS A 192 22.26 -12.75 17.21
#